data_0953c42202c4013351797e7f6d8c7d84
#
_entry.id   0953c42202c4013351797e7f6d8c7d84
#
_cell.length_a   1.000
_cell.length_b   1.000
_cell.length_c   1.000
_cell.angle_alpha   90.00
_cell.angle_beta   90.00
_cell.angle_gamma   90.00
#
_symmetry.space_group_name_H-M   'P 1'
#
loop_
_entity.id
_entity.type
_entity.pdbx_description
1 polymer ?
#
loop_
_entity_poly.entity_id
_entity_poly.type
_entity_poly.pdbx_seq_one_letter_code
_entity_poly.pdbx_strand_id
1 'polypeptide(L)'
;MNVLIVVVLFVAEFHCSELILAVWRRRKSGKVTWRNALVSGPLLLAYCLAAMEFVLGRRVVPYTVQATGVGMMVLGECIRKMAVITAGQSFSHQIVEVRQSPEHRLVTHGIYGYHRHPSYVGYFVFVIGSMVALGNWVCAALFGWVLYIFFDRRLAFEEATLQKRFPEWQAYSRRVGCFPFHTYCCKVGE
;
A
#
# COMPACT_ATOMS: atom_id res chain seq x y z
N MET A 1 15.72 14.64 17.79
CA MET A 1 15.09 13.31 17.94
C MET A 1 15.74 12.37 16.93
N ASN A 2 16.11 11.16 17.33
CA ASN A 2 16.79 10.21 16.45
C ASN A 2 15.81 9.78 15.34
N VAL A 3 16.18 9.95 14.06
CA VAL A 3 15.32 9.58 12.92
C VAL A 3 14.90 8.11 12.92
N LEU A 4 15.74 7.23 13.43
CA LEU A 4 15.40 5.81 13.59
C LEU A 4 14.18 5.63 14.49
N ILE A 5 14.14 6.33 15.63
CA ILE A 5 12.98 6.28 16.55
C ILE A 5 11.73 6.78 15.85
N VAL A 6 11.83 7.88 15.09
CA VAL A 6 10.70 8.43 14.31
C VAL A 6 10.20 7.38 13.34
N VAL A 7 11.07 6.79 12.53
CA VAL A 7 10.68 5.78 11.54
C VAL A 7 10.05 4.55 12.21
N VAL A 8 10.63 4.04 13.31
CA VAL A 8 10.07 2.90 14.04
C VAL A 8 8.68 3.21 14.58
N LEU A 9 8.47 4.40 15.15
CA LEU A 9 7.15 4.81 15.66
C LEU A 9 6.11 4.92 14.53
N PHE A 10 6.48 5.50 13.38
CA PHE A 10 5.59 5.58 12.21
C PHE A 10 5.26 4.19 11.65
N VAL A 11 6.23 3.28 11.56
CA VAL A 11 6.00 1.91 11.11
C VAL A 11 5.06 1.17 12.08
N ALA A 12 5.26 1.31 13.38
CA ALA A 12 4.39 0.71 14.39
C ALA A 12 2.97 1.29 14.30
N GLU A 13 2.84 2.62 14.19
CA GLU A 13 1.56 3.31 14.01
C GLU A 13 0.85 2.81 12.75
N PHE A 14 1.54 2.74 11.62
CA PHE A 14 1.00 2.24 10.36
C PHE A 14 0.36 0.85 10.52
N HIS A 15 1.07 -0.11 11.11
CA HIS A 15 0.54 -1.47 11.29
C HIS A 15 -0.60 -1.53 12.30
N CYS A 16 -0.52 -0.77 13.40
CA CYS A 16 -1.58 -0.68 14.39
C CYS A 16 -2.86 -0.07 13.78
N SER A 17 -2.74 1.01 13.02
CA SER A 17 -3.88 1.68 12.40
C SER A 17 -4.52 0.82 11.29
N GLU A 18 -3.76 0.04 10.52
CA GLU A 18 -4.30 -0.94 9.58
C GLU A 18 -5.15 -2.00 10.30
N LEU A 19 -4.69 -2.48 11.46
CA LEU A 19 -5.44 -3.43 12.27
C LEU A 19 -6.73 -2.79 12.83
N ILE A 20 -6.63 -1.57 13.38
CA ILE A 20 -7.78 -0.82 13.89
C ILE A 20 -8.83 -0.60 12.80
N LEU A 21 -8.41 -0.17 11.61
CA LEU A 21 -9.30 0.01 10.47
C LEU A 21 -9.92 -1.31 10.01
N ALA A 22 -9.18 -2.42 10.07
CA ALA A 22 -9.71 -3.74 9.75
C ALA A 22 -10.79 -4.17 10.76
N VAL A 23 -10.57 -3.94 12.07
CA VAL A 23 -11.56 -4.19 13.13
C VAL A 23 -12.80 -3.33 12.91
N TRP A 24 -12.62 -2.02 12.69
CA TRP A 24 -13.73 -1.08 12.49
C TRP A 24 -14.63 -1.47 11.30
N ARG A 25 -14.03 -1.85 10.17
CA ARG A 25 -14.76 -2.25 8.97
C ARG A 25 -15.48 -3.59 9.13
N ARG A 26 -14.89 -4.55 9.86
CA ARG A 26 -15.42 -5.92 10.00
C ARG A 26 -16.37 -6.13 11.16
N ARG A 27 -16.77 -5.07 11.86
CA ARG A 27 -17.76 -5.16 12.97
C ARG A 27 -19.06 -5.92 12.61
N LYS A 28 -19.37 -6.04 11.30
CA LYS A 28 -20.60 -6.70 10.82
C LYS A 28 -20.39 -8.05 10.12
N SER A 29 -19.18 -8.47 9.73
CA SER A 29 -19.07 -9.56 8.75
C SER A 29 -17.92 -10.55 8.88
N GLY A 30 -17.07 -10.56 9.92
CA GLY A 30 -16.06 -11.58 9.89
C GLY A 30 -14.90 -11.52 10.88
N LYS A 31 -14.13 -12.61 10.91
CA LYS A 31 -12.96 -12.77 11.79
C LYS A 31 -11.83 -11.83 11.36
N VAL A 32 -11.39 -10.97 12.27
CA VAL A 32 -10.16 -10.20 12.14
C VAL A 32 -8.99 -11.13 12.41
N THR A 33 -8.00 -11.16 11.53
CA THR A 33 -6.79 -11.95 11.68
C THR A 33 -5.57 -11.04 11.74
N TRP A 34 -4.46 -11.50 12.31
CA TRP A 34 -3.19 -10.77 12.32
C TRP A 34 -2.69 -10.39 10.91
N ARG A 35 -3.09 -11.14 9.87
CA ARG A 35 -2.82 -10.80 8.46
C ARG A 35 -3.38 -9.44 8.06
N ASN A 36 -4.37 -8.92 8.78
CA ASN A 36 -4.94 -7.60 8.53
C ASN A 36 -3.99 -6.46 8.96
N ALA A 37 -3.02 -6.74 9.82
CA ALA A 37 -1.95 -5.80 10.16
C ALA A 37 -0.86 -5.71 9.07
N LEU A 38 -1.01 -6.44 7.95
CA LEU A 38 -0.03 -6.53 6.86
C LEU A 38 1.35 -7.08 7.27
N VAL A 39 1.45 -7.72 8.42
CA VAL A 39 2.70 -8.34 8.87
C VAL A 39 2.87 -9.70 8.19
N SER A 40 3.98 -9.89 7.51
CA SER A 40 4.34 -11.12 6.81
C SER A 40 5.82 -11.44 6.97
N GLY A 41 6.21 -12.71 6.75
CA GLY A 41 7.63 -13.11 6.81
C GLY A 41 8.54 -12.29 5.88
N PRO A 42 8.19 -12.09 4.59
CA PRO A 42 8.97 -11.23 3.69
C PRO A 42 9.11 -9.78 4.19
N LEU A 43 8.07 -9.21 4.81
CA LEU A 43 8.14 -7.87 5.36
C LEU A 43 9.07 -7.80 6.58
N LEU A 44 9.02 -8.80 7.46
CA LEU A 44 9.95 -8.87 8.61
C LEU A 44 11.40 -8.99 8.13
N LEU A 45 11.66 -9.81 7.11
CA LEU A 45 12.97 -9.89 6.48
C LEU A 45 13.40 -8.52 5.92
N ALA A 46 12.50 -7.80 5.26
CA ALA A 46 12.78 -6.47 4.74
C ALA A 46 13.17 -5.49 5.86
N TYR A 47 12.47 -5.49 6.98
CA TYR A 47 12.82 -4.66 8.13
C TYR A 47 14.19 -5.05 8.74
N CYS A 48 14.50 -6.35 8.81
CA CYS A 48 15.82 -6.82 9.27
C CYS A 48 16.95 -6.34 8.34
N LEU A 49 16.76 -6.44 7.01
CA LEU A 49 17.73 -5.97 6.04
C LEU A 49 17.90 -4.44 6.10
N ALA A 50 16.82 -3.70 6.26
CA ALA A 50 16.88 -2.25 6.42
C ALA A 50 17.60 -1.83 7.72
N ALA A 51 17.34 -2.53 8.82
CA ALA A 51 18.05 -2.31 10.07
C ALA A 51 19.55 -2.62 9.93
N MET A 52 19.88 -3.71 9.25
CA MET A 52 21.27 -4.08 8.97
C MET A 52 21.99 -3.02 8.10
N GLU A 53 21.37 -2.56 7.02
CA GLU A 53 21.94 -1.49 6.18
C GLU A 53 22.17 -0.21 7.00
N PHE A 54 21.19 0.17 7.84
CA PHE A 54 21.29 1.35 8.68
C PHE A 54 22.46 1.25 9.69
N VAL A 55 22.60 0.10 10.36
CA VAL A 55 23.66 -0.12 11.38
C VAL A 55 25.04 -0.21 10.74
N LEU A 56 25.17 -0.94 9.64
CA LEU A 56 26.45 -1.13 8.95
C LEU A 56 26.87 0.12 8.18
N GLY A 57 25.91 0.86 7.63
CA GLY A 57 26.15 2.04 6.81
C GLY A 57 26.76 3.21 7.56
N ARG A 58 26.51 3.34 8.87
CA ARG A 58 27.01 4.42 9.76
C ARG A 58 27.00 5.81 9.11
N ARG A 59 26.01 6.05 8.21
CA ARG A 59 25.96 7.26 7.39
C ARG A 59 25.38 8.42 8.20
N VAL A 60 25.96 9.59 8.03
CA VAL A 60 25.32 10.83 8.46
C VAL A 60 24.34 11.24 7.37
N VAL A 61 23.05 11.03 7.62
CA VAL A 61 22.00 11.40 6.67
C VAL A 61 21.65 12.88 6.86
N PRO A 62 21.72 13.72 5.82
CA PRO A 62 21.34 15.13 5.91
C PRO A 62 19.92 15.30 6.41
N TYR A 63 19.67 16.31 7.22
CA TYR A 63 18.34 16.58 7.78
C TYR A 63 17.26 16.76 6.69
N THR A 64 17.61 17.39 5.57
CA THR A 64 16.70 17.55 4.42
C THR A 64 16.24 16.21 3.86
N VAL A 65 17.15 15.24 3.75
CA VAL A 65 16.82 13.87 3.29
C VAL A 65 15.93 13.15 4.31
N GLN A 66 16.25 13.28 5.60
CA GLN A 66 15.40 12.70 6.66
C GLN A 66 14.00 13.30 6.63
N ALA A 67 13.89 14.61 6.55
CA ALA A 67 12.60 15.31 6.48
C ALA A 67 11.80 14.95 5.23
N THR A 68 12.45 14.81 4.08
CA THR A 68 11.82 14.35 2.83
C THR A 68 11.27 12.95 3.00
N GLY A 69 12.06 12.02 3.54
CA GLY A 69 11.61 10.64 3.78
C GLY A 69 10.43 10.56 4.74
N VAL A 70 10.46 11.31 5.84
CA VAL A 70 9.33 11.40 6.78
C VAL A 70 8.10 12.02 6.11
N GLY A 71 8.27 13.07 5.30
CA GLY A 71 7.18 13.66 4.53
C GLY A 71 6.54 12.66 3.56
N MET A 72 7.35 11.83 2.91
CA MET A 72 6.85 10.73 2.07
C MET A 72 6.07 9.69 2.89
N MET A 73 6.52 9.33 4.10
CA MET A 73 5.78 8.41 4.97
C MET A 73 4.40 8.97 5.33
N VAL A 74 4.34 10.23 5.76
CA VAL A 74 3.06 10.90 6.07
C VAL A 74 2.14 10.93 4.86
N LEU A 75 2.65 11.34 3.68
CA LEU A 75 1.87 11.38 2.45
C LEU A 75 1.35 10.00 2.05
N GLY A 76 2.23 8.98 2.07
CA GLY A 76 1.87 7.60 1.73
C GLY A 76 0.79 7.05 2.66
N GLU A 77 0.91 7.33 3.95
CA GLU A 77 -0.08 6.93 4.94
C GLU A 77 -1.42 7.65 4.74
N CYS A 78 -1.43 8.95 4.52
CA CYS A 78 -2.65 9.70 4.22
C CYS A 78 -3.37 9.13 3.00
N ILE A 79 -2.66 8.91 1.88
CA ILE A 79 -3.22 8.32 0.67
C ILE A 79 -3.86 6.96 0.98
N ARG A 80 -3.14 6.12 1.74
CA ARG A 80 -3.62 4.79 2.08
C ARG A 80 -4.85 4.83 2.99
N LYS A 81 -4.85 5.64 4.04
CA LYS A 81 -6.00 5.79 4.93
C LYS A 81 -7.22 6.32 4.19
N MET A 82 -7.04 7.35 3.36
CA MET A 82 -8.12 7.87 2.50
C MET A 82 -8.68 6.77 1.59
N ALA A 83 -7.83 5.96 0.97
CA ALA A 83 -8.28 4.85 0.14
C ALA A 83 -9.10 3.82 0.93
N VAL A 84 -8.60 3.40 2.10
CA VAL A 84 -9.26 2.42 2.96
C VAL A 84 -10.59 2.93 3.50
N ILE A 85 -10.65 4.20 3.92
CA ILE A 85 -11.88 4.83 4.44
C ILE A 85 -12.91 5.01 3.32
N THR A 86 -12.47 5.51 2.15
CA THR A 86 -13.35 5.71 0.99
C THR A 86 -13.96 4.40 0.51
N ALA A 87 -13.17 3.32 0.42
CA ALA A 87 -13.67 2.02 0.01
C ALA A 87 -14.53 1.33 1.09
N GLY A 88 -14.36 1.68 2.36
CA GLY A 88 -15.17 1.15 3.45
C GLY A 88 -15.24 -0.37 3.46
N GLN A 89 -16.45 -0.93 3.41
CA GLN A 89 -16.67 -2.39 3.42
C GLN A 89 -16.24 -3.08 2.11
N SER A 90 -16.13 -2.33 1.01
CA SER A 90 -15.62 -2.85 -0.26
C SER A 90 -14.10 -3.05 -0.26
N PHE A 91 -13.37 -2.54 0.72
CA PHE A 91 -11.93 -2.75 0.82
C PHE A 91 -11.60 -4.13 1.40
N SER A 92 -10.71 -4.87 0.73
CA SER A 92 -10.16 -6.13 1.24
C SER A 92 -8.65 -6.20 1.00
N HIS A 93 -7.90 -6.68 2.01
CA HIS A 93 -6.49 -7.03 1.84
C HIS A 93 -6.28 -8.33 1.06
N GLN A 94 -7.32 -9.15 0.97
CA GLN A 94 -7.32 -10.38 0.18
C GLN A 94 -8.14 -10.14 -1.08
N ILE A 95 -7.61 -10.54 -2.23
CA ILE A 95 -8.38 -10.59 -3.45
C ILE A 95 -9.38 -11.74 -3.26
N VAL A 96 -10.62 -11.38 -2.98
CA VAL A 96 -11.68 -12.37 -2.71
C VAL A 96 -12.09 -12.95 -4.04
N GLU A 97 -11.63 -14.17 -4.32
CA GLU A 97 -12.21 -14.97 -5.37
C GLU A 97 -13.70 -15.18 -5.04
N VAL A 98 -14.54 -14.42 -5.73
CA VAL A 98 -15.96 -14.75 -6.04
C VAL A 98 -16.92 -15.05 -4.89
N ARG A 99 -16.61 -15.02 -3.62
CA ARG A 99 -17.65 -15.08 -2.59
C ARG A 99 -18.22 -13.70 -2.32
N GLN A 100 -19.26 -13.43 -3.05
CA GLN A 100 -19.99 -12.18 -3.13
C GLN A 100 -20.74 -11.91 -1.82
N SER A 101 -20.23 -10.98 -1.03
CA SER A 101 -21.15 -10.22 -0.20
C SER A 101 -21.96 -9.29 -1.13
N PRO A 102 -23.29 -9.24 -1.03
CA PRO A 102 -24.13 -8.29 -1.78
C PRO A 102 -23.73 -6.82 -1.56
N GLU A 103 -23.01 -6.55 -0.48
CA GLU A 103 -22.54 -5.23 -0.06
C GLU A 103 -21.26 -4.75 -0.82
N HIS A 104 -20.61 -5.62 -1.58
CA HIS A 104 -19.38 -5.28 -2.30
C HIS A 104 -19.69 -4.55 -3.60
N ARG A 105 -19.43 -3.25 -3.63
CA ARG A 105 -19.67 -2.37 -4.78
C ARG A 105 -18.37 -1.86 -5.36
N LEU A 106 -18.35 -1.56 -6.66
CA LEU A 106 -17.25 -0.85 -7.29
C LEU A 106 -17.21 0.58 -6.77
N VAL A 107 -16.09 0.96 -6.13
CA VAL A 107 -15.87 2.31 -5.61
C VAL A 107 -15.15 3.13 -6.66
N THR A 108 -15.79 4.21 -7.14
CA THR A 108 -15.28 5.06 -8.22
C THR A 108 -15.20 6.54 -7.84
N HIS A 109 -15.54 6.87 -6.58
CA HIS A 109 -15.57 8.25 -6.06
C HIS A 109 -14.40 8.53 -5.10
N GLY A 110 -14.30 9.78 -4.65
CA GLY A 110 -13.22 10.21 -3.77
C GLY A 110 -11.86 10.01 -4.42
N ILE A 111 -10.90 9.48 -3.68
CA ILE A 111 -9.54 9.21 -4.18
C ILE A 111 -9.53 8.19 -5.35
N TYR A 112 -10.54 7.31 -5.44
CA TYR A 112 -10.70 6.37 -6.55
C TYR A 112 -11.16 7.05 -7.84
N GLY A 113 -11.65 8.28 -7.80
CA GLY A 113 -11.92 9.09 -8.99
C GLY A 113 -10.65 9.57 -9.68
N TYR A 114 -9.51 9.58 -8.99
CA TYR A 114 -8.22 10.03 -9.51
C TYR A 114 -7.26 8.87 -9.80
N HIS A 115 -7.37 7.79 -9.06
CA HIS A 115 -6.49 6.63 -9.18
C HIS A 115 -7.24 5.34 -8.85
N ARG A 116 -7.08 4.28 -9.68
CA ARG A 116 -7.79 3.01 -9.47
C ARG A 116 -7.36 2.24 -8.22
N HIS A 117 -6.08 2.34 -7.87
CA HIS A 117 -5.48 1.58 -6.77
C HIS A 117 -4.68 2.46 -5.80
N PRO A 118 -5.28 3.48 -5.20
CA PRO A 118 -4.56 4.47 -4.39
C PRO A 118 -3.94 3.86 -3.15
N SER A 119 -4.52 2.80 -2.62
CA SER A 119 -4.00 2.13 -1.42
C SER A 119 -2.63 1.47 -1.63
N TYR A 120 -2.35 0.97 -2.84
CA TYR A 120 -1.03 0.42 -3.19
C TYR A 120 0.01 1.51 -3.39
N VAL A 121 -0.38 2.62 -4.00
CA VAL A 121 0.48 3.80 -4.14
C VAL A 121 0.87 4.34 -2.76
N GLY A 122 -0.11 4.50 -1.86
CA GLY A 122 0.14 4.96 -0.50
C GLY A 122 1.13 4.06 0.24
N TYR A 123 0.95 2.75 0.17
CA TYR A 123 1.87 1.79 0.78
C TYR A 123 3.28 1.87 0.17
N PHE A 124 3.37 1.95 -1.15
CA PHE A 124 4.65 2.06 -1.87
C PHE A 124 5.42 3.32 -1.43
N VAL A 125 4.75 4.47 -1.43
CA VAL A 125 5.34 5.77 -1.02
C VAL A 125 5.78 5.73 0.44
N PHE A 126 4.97 5.12 1.34
CA PHE A 126 5.31 4.95 2.74
C PHE A 126 6.59 4.14 2.94
N VAL A 127 6.70 2.97 2.28
CA VAL A 127 7.87 2.09 2.42
C VAL A 127 9.12 2.76 1.87
N ILE A 128 9.06 3.37 0.68
CA ILE A 128 10.21 4.08 0.11
C ILE A 128 10.61 5.27 0.98
N GLY A 129 9.63 6.03 1.49
CA GLY A 129 9.86 7.14 2.41
C GLY A 129 10.62 6.72 3.66
N SER A 130 10.29 5.55 4.24
CA SER A 130 10.99 5.04 5.42
C SER A 130 12.47 4.71 5.14
N MET A 131 12.78 4.17 3.95
CA MET A 131 14.16 3.89 3.55
C MET A 131 14.94 5.18 3.28
N VAL A 132 14.32 6.16 2.61
CA VAL A 132 14.91 7.48 2.36
C VAL A 132 15.22 8.20 3.68
N ALA A 133 14.28 8.20 4.64
CA ALA A 133 14.49 8.82 5.95
C ALA A 133 15.71 8.25 6.69
N LEU A 134 15.97 6.96 6.55
CA LEU A 134 17.12 6.27 7.14
C LEU A 134 18.41 6.36 6.29
N GLY A 135 18.34 6.87 5.06
CA GLY A 135 19.46 6.86 4.11
C GLY A 135 19.81 5.45 3.61
N ASN A 136 18.86 4.53 3.65
CA ASN A 136 19.00 3.14 3.22
C ASN A 136 18.77 3.02 1.70
N TRP A 137 19.73 3.47 0.91
CA TRP A 137 19.58 3.57 -0.55
C TRP A 137 19.52 2.22 -1.25
N VAL A 138 20.27 1.22 -0.75
CA VAL A 138 20.25 -0.13 -1.31
C VAL A 138 18.91 -0.80 -1.06
N CYS A 139 18.41 -0.72 0.18
CA CYS A 139 17.06 -1.21 0.50
C CYS A 139 15.98 -0.43 -0.24
N ALA A 140 16.11 0.89 -0.40
CA ALA A 140 15.15 1.70 -1.16
C ALA A 140 15.04 1.20 -2.61
N ALA A 141 16.15 0.96 -3.29
CA ALA A 141 16.18 0.45 -4.65
C ALA A 141 15.64 -0.99 -4.73
N LEU A 142 16.13 -1.89 -3.87
CA LEU A 142 15.75 -3.29 -3.87
C LEU A 142 14.25 -3.47 -3.55
N PHE A 143 13.77 -2.85 -2.47
CA PHE A 143 12.37 -2.99 -2.04
C PHE A 143 11.43 -2.24 -2.97
N GLY A 144 11.86 -1.09 -3.51
CA GLY A 144 11.11 -0.40 -4.55
C GLY A 144 10.87 -1.29 -5.77
N TRP A 145 11.90 -1.96 -6.23
CA TRP A 145 11.80 -2.91 -7.34
C TRP A 145 10.94 -4.12 -7.02
N VAL A 146 11.17 -4.77 -5.88
CA VAL A 146 10.39 -5.95 -5.45
C VAL A 146 8.91 -5.59 -5.25
N LEU A 147 8.62 -4.48 -4.58
CA LEU A 147 7.23 -4.02 -4.37
C LEU A 147 6.56 -3.64 -5.69
N TYR A 148 7.30 -2.99 -6.60
CA TYR A 148 6.77 -2.65 -7.92
C TYR A 148 6.33 -3.92 -8.68
N ILE A 149 7.19 -4.93 -8.80
CA ILE A 149 6.86 -6.19 -9.47
C ILE A 149 5.71 -6.91 -8.76
N PHE A 150 5.75 -6.94 -7.42
CA PHE A 150 4.70 -7.60 -6.63
C PHE A 150 3.34 -6.93 -6.85
N PHE A 151 3.28 -5.60 -6.80
CA PHE A 151 2.02 -4.89 -7.00
C PHE A 151 1.55 -4.95 -8.44
N ASP A 152 2.43 -4.82 -9.41
CA ASP A 152 2.08 -4.91 -10.82
C ASP A 152 1.38 -6.25 -11.14
N ARG A 153 1.95 -7.37 -10.68
CA ARG A 153 1.34 -8.71 -10.82
C ARG A 153 0.02 -8.85 -10.05
N ARG A 154 -0.01 -8.32 -8.83
CA ARG A 154 -1.19 -8.39 -7.98
C ARG A 154 -2.34 -7.59 -8.56
N LEU A 155 -2.07 -6.40 -9.08
CA LEU A 155 -3.06 -5.53 -9.70
C LEU A 155 -3.62 -6.13 -10.98
N ALA A 156 -2.80 -6.78 -11.80
CA ALA A 156 -3.27 -7.51 -12.97
C ALA A 156 -4.34 -8.54 -12.62
N PHE A 157 -4.10 -9.34 -11.56
CA PHE A 157 -5.08 -10.32 -11.09
C PHE A 157 -6.35 -9.65 -10.51
N GLU A 158 -6.18 -8.57 -9.73
CA GLU A 158 -7.29 -7.82 -9.13
C GLU A 158 -8.18 -7.20 -10.22
N GLU A 159 -7.58 -6.54 -11.22
CA GLU A 159 -8.32 -5.93 -12.34
C GLU A 159 -9.08 -6.95 -13.19
N ALA A 160 -8.46 -8.10 -13.48
CA ALA A 160 -9.14 -9.19 -14.17
C ALA A 160 -10.37 -9.72 -13.39
N THR A 161 -10.28 -9.72 -12.06
CA THR A 161 -11.38 -10.12 -11.17
C THR A 161 -12.48 -9.04 -11.15
N LEU A 162 -12.09 -7.76 -11.06
CA LEU A 162 -13.03 -6.64 -11.07
C LEU A 162 -13.78 -6.52 -12.40
N GLN A 163 -13.09 -6.74 -13.52
CA GLN A 163 -13.70 -6.73 -14.86
C GLN A 163 -14.77 -7.81 -15.01
N LYS A 164 -14.51 -9.03 -14.50
CA LYS A 164 -15.49 -10.14 -14.53
C LYS A 164 -16.70 -9.86 -13.63
N ARG A 165 -16.52 -9.07 -12.58
CA ARG A 165 -17.52 -8.88 -11.54
C ARG A 165 -18.41 -7.66 -11.78
N PHE A 166 -17.84 -6.57 -12.28
CA PHE A 166 -18.52 -5.28 -12.42
C PHE A 166 -18.63 -4.87 -13.89
N PRO A 167 -19.83 -4.88 -14.48
CA PRO A 167 -20.02 -4.46 -15.88
C PRO A 167 -19.51 -3.04 -16.14
N GLU A 168 -19.62 -2.15 -15.16
CA GLU A 168 -19.17 -0.75 -15.23
C GLU A 168 -17.64 -0.58 -15.14
N TRP A 169 -16.89 -1.64 -14.83
CA TRP A 169 -15.44 -1.59 -14.69
C TRP A 169 -14.74 -1.05 -15.94
N GLN A 170 -15.18 -1.48 -17.13
CA GLN A 170 -14.55 -1.07 -18.38
C GLN A 170 -14.67 0.45 -18.61
N ALA A 171 -15.84 1.03 -18.34
CA ALA A 171 -16.03 2.47 -18.46
C ALA A 171 -15.22 3.26 -17.40
N TYR A 172 -15.09 2.71 -16.20
CA TYR A 172 -14.29 3.30 -15.15
C TYR A 172 -12.79 3.24 -15.47
N SER A 173 -12.28 2.08 -15.89
CA SER A 173 -10.85 1.87 -16.15
C SER A 173 -10.30 2.71 -17.31
N ARG A 174 -11.17 3.10 -18.28
CA ARG A 174 -10.81 4.02 -19.35
C ARG A 174 -10.65 5.48 -18.90
N ARG A 175 -11.32 5.87 -17.82
CA ARG A 175 -11.30 7.26 -17.30
C ARG A 175 -10.23 7.50 -16.25
N VAL A 176 -9.91 6.47 -15.48
CA VAL A 176 -9.03 6.58 -14.29
C VAL A 176 -7.80 5.71 -14.50
N GLY A 177 -6.62 6.31 -14.37
CA GLY A 177 -5.34 5.61 -14.52
C GLY A 177 -4.93 4.80 -13.27
N CYS A 178 -3.85 4.03 -13.43
CA CYS A 178 -3.24 3.21 -12.36
C CYS A 178 -1.71 3.41 -12.25
N PHE A 179 -1.20 4.60 -12.65
CA PHE A 179 0.23 4.91 -12.51
C PHE A 179 0.70 4.73 -11.04
N PRO A 180 1.91 4.22 -10.74
CA PRO A 180 2.99 3.82 -11.67
C PRO A 180 2.91 2.37 -12.20
N PHE A 181 1.90 1.58 -11.83
CA PHE A 181 1.78 0.16 -12.14
C PHE A 181 1.09 -0.01 -13.51
N HIS A 182 1.87 -0.07 -14.59
CA HIS A 182 1.33 0.02 -15.95
C HIS A 182 1.36 -1.26 -16.78
N THR A 183 2.23 -2.23 -16.43
CA THR A 183 2.60 -3.28 -17.37
C THR A 183 1.43 -4.20 -17.75
N TYR A 184 0.46 -4.38 -16.87
CA TYR A 184 -0.72 -5.22 -17.09
C TYR A 184 -2.04 -4.45 -17.12
N CYS A 185 -2.08 -3.25 -16.56
CA CYS A 185 -3.30 -2.44 -16.51
C CYS A 185 -3.80 -1.99 -17.90
N CYS A 186 -2.92 -1.87 -18.88
CA CYS A 186 -3.29 -1.44 -20.25
C CYS A 186 -3.72 -2.59 -21.17
N LYS A 187 -3.41 -3.85 -20.82
CA LYS A 187 -3.73 -5.02 -21.67
C LYS A 187 -5.15 -5.56 -21.51
N VAL A 188 -5.92 -5.04 -20.59
CA VAL A 188 -7.30 -5.49 -20.31
C VAL A 188 -8.35 -4.72 -21.14
N GLY A 189 -7.93 -3.82 -22.01
CA GLY A 189 -8.78 -2.98 -22.85
C GLY A 189 -8.76 -3.28 -24.35
N GLU A 190 -7.95 -4.26 -24.78
CA GLU A 190 -7.98 -4.85 -26.11
C GLU A 190 -8.63 -6.24 -26.02
#